data_b9b25db24171c279852bb2ecae1760c9
#
_entry.id   b9b25db24171c279852bb2ecae1760c9
#
_cell.length_a   1.000
_cell.length_b   1.000
_cell.length_c   1.000
_cell.angle_alpha   90.00
_cell.angle_beta   90.00
_cell.angle_gamma   90.00
#
_symmetry.space_group_name_H-M   'P 1'
#
loop_
_entity.id
_entity.type
_entity.pdbx_description
1 polymer ?
#
loop_
_entity_poly.entity_id
_entity_poly.type
_entity_poly.pdbx_seq_one_letter_code
_entity_poly.pdbx_strand_id
1 'polypeptide(L)'
;ESILQAIRLEIGALAAWTPAREKSVTPYTAECYPKAFDQATSTILTAAAERTFWEKVTILHHEANRPENLAMPKRYSRHYYDLYCIAHSENKNAAFEDLELLKKVVNFKMKFFPRKWAKYEEAIPGTIKLVPPAFRFDSLRADYEDMAEMMFGQYPSFDDLMDYIQTLENEINAL
;
A
#
# COMPACT_ATOMS: atom_id res chain seq x y z
N GLU A 1 13.40 8.38 -16.91
CA GLU A 1 14.59 7.71 -16.33
C GLU A 1 14.65 6.30 -16.91
N SER A 2 15.79 5.91 -17.47
CA SER A 2 15.97 4.54 -17.95
C SER A 2 15.87 3.55 -16.79
N ILE A 3 15.16 2.44 -17.03
CA ILE A 3 15.10 1.32 -16.07
C ILE A 3 16.54 0.88 -15.78
N LEU A 4 16.89 0.88 -14.50
CA LEU A 4 18.20 0.40 -14.04
C LEU A 4 18.32 -1.10 -14.38
N GLN A 5 19.32 -1.45 -15.18
CA GLN A 5 19.62 -2.86 -15.50
C GLN A 5 20.30 -3.54 -14.29
N ALA A 6 19.58 -3.61 -13.18
CA ALA A 6 20.07 -4.20 -11.94
C ALA A 6 18.91 -4.80 -11.15
N ILE A 7 19.15 -5.92 -10.51
CA ILE A 7 18.25 -6.50 -9.52
C ILE A 7 18.66 -5.95 -8.16
N ARG A 8 17.76 -5.21 -7.51
CA ARG A 8 17.97 -4.75 -6.14
C ARG A 8 17.32 -5.73 -5.16
N LEU A 9 18.11 -6.25 -4.26
CA LEU A 9 17.63 -7.06 -3.15
C LEU A 9 17.59 -6.19 -1.88
N GLU A 10 16.40 -6.02 -1.29
CA GLU A 10 16.23 -5.35 -0.01
C GLU A 10 16.05 -6.39 1.08
N ILE A 11 17.00 -6.44 2.01
CA ILE A 11 16.97 -7.36 3.15
C ILE A 11 16.77 -6.53 4.40
N GLY A 12 15.66 -6.74 5.11
CA GLY A 12 15.33 -6.00 6.33
C GLY A 12 14.96 -6.94 7.48
N ALA A 13 15.54 -6.71 8.65
CA ALA A 13 15.17 -7.44 9.87
C ALA A 13 13.90 -6.93 10.53
N LEU A 14 13.44 -5.72 10.17
CA LEU A 14 12.23 -5.07 10.68
C LEU A 14 11.05 -5.30 9.73
N ALA A 15 10.67 -6.55 9.53
CA ALA A 15 9.45 -6.89 8.81
C ALA A 15 8.54 -7.70 9.72
N ALA A 16 7.39 -7.14 10.06
CA ALA A 16 6.31 -7.94 10.62
C ALA A 16 5.53 -8.53 9.44
N TRP A 17 5.69 -9.81 9.18
CA TRP A 17 5.16 -10.52 8.02
C TRP A 17 4.14 -11.61 8.37
N THR A 18 3.58 -11.51 9.55
CA THR A 18 2.49 -12.38 10.01
C THR A 18 1.16 -11.64 10.00
N PRO A 19 0.07 -12.23 9.48
CA PRO A 19 0.01 -13.55 8.86
C PRO A 19 0.77 -13.61 7.53
N ALA A 20 1.30 -14.79 7.19
CA ALA A 20 1.96 -15.09 5.93
C ALA A 20 1.35 -16.33 5.28
N ARG A 21 1.36 -16.38 3.95
CA ARG A 21 0.82 -17.50 3.16
C ARG A 21 1.77 -17.84 2.02
N GLU A 22 1.82 -19.10 1.65
CA GLU A 22 2.50 -19.51 0.43
C GLU A 22 1.73 -19.03 -0.79
N LYS A 23 2.45 -18.42 -1.73
CA LYS A 23 1.93 -17.97 -3.02
C LYS A 23 2.83 -18.45 -4.14
N SER A 24 2.23 -18.93 -5.22
CA SER A 24 2.94 -19.25 -6.45
C SER A 24 3.15 -17.98 -7.26
N VAL A 25 4.40 -17.73 -7.66
CA VAL A 25 4.80 -16.59 -8.47
C VAL A 25 5.39 -17.09 -9.78
N THR A 26 4.83 -16.62 -10.89
CA THR A 26 5.29 -16.91 -12.24
C THR A 26 5.78 -15.59 -12.87
N PRO A 27 7.03 -15.48 -13.34
CA PRO A 27 7.50 -14.30 -14.05
C PRO A 27 6.73 -14.10 -15.36
N TYR A 28 6.44 -12.87 -15.75
CA TYR A 28 5.81 -12.55 -17.05
C TYR A 28 6.60 -13.12 -18.24
N THR A 29 7.94 -13.17 -18.14
CA THR A 29 8.79 -13.81 -19.16
C THR A 29 8.51 -15.29 -19.31
N ALA A 30 8.17 -16.00 -18.22
CA ALA A 30 7.81 -17.42 -18.29
C ALA A 30 6.41 -17.64 -18.87
N GLU A 31 5.49 -16.68 -18.72
CA GLU A 31 4.20 -16.73 -19.39
C GLU A 31 4.35 -16.56 -20.91
N CYS A 32 5.23 -15.64 -21.33
CA CYS A 32 5.52 -15.40 -22.75
C CYS A 32 6.39 -16.50 -23.40
N TYR A 33 7.33 -17.05 -22.65
CA TYR A 33 8.33 -18.00 -23.14
C TYR A 33 8.44 -19.25 -22.24
N PRO A 34 7.35 -20.03 -22.07
CA PRO A 34 7.32 -21.13 -21.09
C PRO A 34 8.38 -22.21 -21.32
N LYS A 35 8.81 -22.40 -22.58
CA LYS A 35 9.85 -23.40 -22.94
C LYS A 35 11.29 -22.98 -22.59
N ALA A 36 11.48 -21.72 -22.17
CA ALA A 36 12.79 -21.22 -21.75
C ALA A 36 13.09 -21.45 -20.28
N PHE A 37 12.16 -22.04 -19.54
CA PHE A 37 12.27 -22.26 -18.09
C PHE A 37 12.07 -23.74 -17.75
N ASP A 38 13.02 -24.33 -17.02
CA ASP A 38 12.86 -25.68 -16.44
C ASP A 38 11.82 -25.66 -15.32
N GLN A 39 11.76 -24.57 -14.56
CA GLN A 39 10.76 -24.33 -13.52
C GLN A 39 10.25 -22.89 -13.65
N ALA A 40 9.07 -22.74 -14.25
CA ALA A 40 8.48 -21.43 -14.51
C ALA A 40 7.87 -20.78 -13.26
N THR A 41 7.47 -21.56 -12.26
CA THR A 41 6.74 -21.09 -11.07
C THR A 41 7.53 -21.42 -9.81
N SER A 42 7.62 -20.45 -8.91
CA SER A 42 8.22 -20.62 -7.58
C SER A 42 7.18 -20.37 -6.50
N THR A 43 7.20 -21.20 -5.44
CA THR A 43 6.37 -20.97 -4.25
C THR A 43 7.16 -20.13 -3.25
N ILE A 44 6.59 -19.01 -2.82
CA ILE A 44 7.21 -18.04 -1.92
C ILE A 44 6.28 -17.76 -0.75
N LEU A 45 6.82 -17.78 0.47
CA LEU A 45 6.08 -17.31 1.65
C LEU A 45 6.00 -15.80 1.62
N THR A 46 4.78 -15.27 1.51
CA THR A 46 4.51 -13.82 1.38
C THR A 46 3.64 -13.32 2.52
N ALA A 47 3.78 -12.05 2.90
CA ALA A 47 2.82 -11.41 3.79
C ALA A 47 1.40 -11.49 3.20
N ALA A 48 0.42 -11.76 4.04
CA ALA A 48 -0.97 -11.83 3.61
C ALA A 48 -1.47 -10.47 3.10
N ALA A 49 -2.35 -10.48 2.09
CA ALA A 49 -2.83 -9.26 1.44
C ALA A 49 -3.63 -8.36 2.41
N GLU A 50 -4.42 -8.93 3.32
CA GLU A 50 -5.14 -8.22 4.37
C GLU A 50 -4.19 -7.48 5.33
N ARG A 51 -2.99 -8.04 5.58
CA ARG A 51 -1.95 -7.33 6.32
C ARG A 51 -1.42 -6.15 5.52
N THR A 52 -1.09 -6.37 4.25
CA THR A 52 -0.63 -5.31 3.35
C THR A 52 -1.66 -4.19 3.24
N PHE A 53 -2.95 -4.53 3.19
CA PHE A 53 -4.05 -3.57 3.23
C PHE A 53 -3.94 -2.65 4.45
N TRP A 54 -3.88 -3.19 5.67
CA TRP A 54 -3.77 -2.40 6.89
C TRP A 54 -2.45 -1.64 7.02
N GLU A 55 -1.37 -2.17 6.47
CA GLU A 55 -0.11 -1.42 6.39
C GLU A 55 -0.23 -0.19 5.48
N LYS A 56 -0.92 -0.30 4.32
CA LYS A 56 -1.18 0.84 3.44
C LYS A 56 -2.13 1.84 4.09
N VAL A 57 -3.22 1.39 4.72
CA VAL A 57 -4.12 2.24 5.50
C VAL A 57 -3.37 3.06 6.55
N THR A 58 -2.50 2.42 7.34
CA THR A 58 -1.71 3.14 8.35
C THR A 58 -0.65 4.07 7.78
N ILE A 59 -0.10 3.78 6.59
CA ILE A 59 0.79 4.70 5.86
C ILE A 59 -0.01 5.93 5.40
N LEU A 60 -1.20 5.75 4.83
CA LEU A 60 -2.01 6.89 4.37
C LEU A 60 -2.50 7.73 5.55
N HIS A 61 -2.92 7.09 6.66
CA HIS A 61 -3.26 7.79 7.90
C HIS A 61 -2.11 8.66 8.41
N HIS A 62 -0.91 8.11 8.42
CA HIS A 62 0.32 8.81 8.75
C HIS A 62 0.54 10.01 7.81
N GLU A 63 0.40 9.84 6.50
CA GLU A 63 0.60 10.93 5.54
C GLU A 63 -0.49 12.00 5.62
N ALA A 64 -1.74 11.63 5.87
CA ALA A 64 -2.82 12.59 6.08
C ALA A 64 -2.59 13.51 7.30
N ASN A 65 -1.83 13.03 8.29
CA ASN A 65 -1.44 13.80 9.47
C ASN A 65 -0.06 14.48 9.35
N ARG A 66 0.64 14.34 8.20
CA ARG A 66 1.97 14.94 8.00
C ARG A 66 1.90 16.47 8.05
N PRO A 67 2.71 17.14 8.89
CA PRO A 67 2.78 18.60 8.94
C PRO A 67 3.11 19.23 7.59
N GLU A 68 2.54 20.39 7.30
CA GLU A 68 2.72 21.08 6.02
C GLU A 68 4.19 21.38 5.71
N ASN A 69 4.97 21.76 6.72
CA ASN A 69 6.40 22.08 6.59
C ASN A 69 7.31 20.85 6.35
N LEU A 70 6.75 19.63 6.39
CA LEU A 70 7.48 18.40 6.04
C LEU A 70 7.08 17.94 4.65
N ALA A 71 8.02 17.98 3.71
CA ALA A 71 7.79 17.51 2.36
C ALA A 71 7.36 16.03 2.34
N MET A 72 6.43 15.69 1.44
CA MET A 72 6.06 14.31 1.18
C MET A 72 7.21 13.60 0.44
N PRO A 73 7.56 12.36 0.81
CA PRO A 73 8.55 11.60 0.07
C PRO A 73 8.09 11.33 -1.37
N LYS A 74 9.01 11.28 -2.31
CA LYS A 74 8.73 10.88 -3.70
C LYS A 74 8.18 9.46 -3.78
N ARG A 75 7.35 9.22 -4.78
CA ARG A 75 6.71 7.92 -5.07
C ARG A 75 5.77 7.44 -3.95
N TYR A 76 5.20 8.35 -3.18
CA TYR A 76 4.24 7.99 -2.15
C TYR A 76 2.82 7.79 -2.69
N SER A 77 2.50 8.36 -3.85
CA SER A 77 1.24 8.11 -4.57
C SER A 77 1.00 6.62 -4.84
N ARG A 78 2.08 5.81 -4.98
CA ARG A 78 1.97 4.36 -5.11
C ARG A 78 1.18 3.69 -3.98
N HIS A 79 1.21 4.23 -2.76
CA HIS A 79 0.50 3.63 -1.63
C HIS A 79 -1.02 3.78 -1.76
N TYR A 80 -1.48 4.87 -2.38
CA TYR A 80 -2.89 5.07 -2.73
C TYR A 80 -3.31 4.07 -3.81
N TYR A 81 -2.49 3.93 -4.87
CA TYR A 81 -2.73 2.98 -5.95
C TYR A 81 -2.71 1.52 -5.45
N ASP A 82 -1.73 1.15 -4.64
CA ASP A 82 -1.65 -0.19 -4.05
C ASP A 82 -2.89 -0.50 -3.21
N LEU A 83 -3.32 0.47 -2.38
CA LEU A 83 -4.52 0.31 -1.55
C LEU A 83 -5.78 0.20 -2.42
N TYR A 84 -5.89 1.01 -3.48
CA TYR A 84 -6.96 0.92 -4.46
C TYR A 84 -7.04 -0.49 -5.06
N CYS A 85 -5.93 -1.03 -5.55
CA CYS A 85 -5.88 -2.37 -6.14
C CYS A 85 -6.29 -3.47 -5.14
N ILE A 86 -5.77 -3.42 -3.91
CA ILE A 86 -6.11 -4.42 -2.88
C ILE A 86 -7.60 -4.29 -2.51
N ALA A 87 -8.12 -3.08 -2.40
CA ALA A 87 -9.50 -2.83 -2.03
C ALA A 87 -10.52 -3.23 -3.12
N HIS A 88 -10.08 -3.38 -4.38
CA HIS A 88 -10.90 -3.94 -5.46
C HIS A 88 -10.81 -5.46 -5.57
N SER A 89 -10.11 -6.12 -4.65
CA SER A 89 -10.04 -7.58 -4.57
C SER A 89 -10.85 -8.12 -3.39
N GLU A 90 -11.01 -9.43 -3.34
CA GLU A 90 -11.63 -10.14 -2.21
C GLU A 90 -10.93 -9.89 -0.86
N ASN A 91 -9.67 -9.44 -0.89
CA ASN A 91 -8.87 -9.21 0.31
C ASN A 91 -9.37 -8.02 1.14
N LYS A 92 -10.16 -7.08 0.57
CA LYS A 92 -10.81 -6.01 1.34
C LYS A 92 -11.71 -6.57 2.43
N ASN A 93 -12.59 -7.50 2.07
CA ASN A 93 -13.52 -8.10 3.03
C ASN A 93 -12.77 -8.87 4.12
N ALA A 94 -11.77 -9.65 3.74
CA ALA A 94 -10.92 -10.36 4.70
C ALA A 94 -10.19 -9.40 5.67
N ALA A 95 -9.76 -8.23 5.20
CA ALA A 95 -9.18 -7.21 6.06
C ALA A 95 -10.23 -6.60 7.02
N PHE A 96 -11.43 -6.28 6.54
CA PHE A 96 -12.52 -5.71 7.34
C PHE A 96 -12.99 -6.67 8.46
N GLU A 97 -12.95 -7.97 8.23
CA GLU A 97 -13.26 -9.00 9.23
C GLU A 97 -12.19 -9.17 10.31
N ASP A 98 -10.94 -8.68 10.08
CA ASP A 98 -9.82 -8.82 11.03
C ASP A 98 -9.30 -7.46 11.54
N LEU A 99 -10.09 -6.78 12.35
CA LEU A 99 -9.68 -5.54 13.02
C LEU A 99 -8.58 -5.74 14.08
N GLU A 100 -8.40 -6.97 14.58
CA GLU A 100 -7.29 -7.29 15.48
C GLU A 100 -5.94 -7.23 14.72
N LEU A 101 -5.94 -7.53 13.42
CA LEU A 101 -4.77 -7.36 12.58
C LEU A 101 -4.41 -5.88 12.41
N LEU A 102 -5.42 -4.99 12.23
CA LEU A 102 -5.19 -3.54 12.23
C LEU A 102 -4.50 -3.08 13.53
N LYS A 103 -4.99 -3.51 14.69
CA LYS A 103 -4.37 -3.18 15.99
C LYS A 103 -2.92 -3.65 16.07
N LYS A 104 -2.62 -4.85 15.57
CA LYS A 104 -1.24 -5.38 15.51
C LYS A 104 -0.34 -4.53 14.61
N VAL A 105 -0.85 -4.08 13.46
CA VAL A 105 -0.11 -3.20 12.53
C VAL A 105 0.15 -1.85 13.18
N VAL A 106 -0.85 -1.23 13.80
CA VAL A 106 -0.73 0.05 14.52
C VAL A 106 0.31 -0.05 15.64
N ASN A 107 0.22 -1.08 16.49
CA ASN A 107 1.19 -1.30 17.57
C ASN A 107 2.61 -1.49 17.04
N PHE A 108 2.77 -2.19 15.92
CA PHE A 108 4.06 -2.35 15.26
C PHE A 108 4.61 -1.01 14.78
N LYS A 109 3.77 -0.16 14.15
CA LYS A 109 4.16 1.17 13.70
C LYS A 109 4.55 2.07 14.87
N MET A 110 3.78 2.08 15.94
CA MET A 110 4.08 2.85 17.16
C MET A 110 5.41 2.43 17.79
N LYS A 111 5.71 1.14 17.79
CA LYS A 111 6.93 0.61 18.40
C LYS A 111 8.18 0.85 17.56
N PHE A 112 8.12 0.62 16.24
CA PHE A 112 9.30 0.58 15.38
C PHE A 112 9.46 1.81 14.48
N PHE A 113 8.39 2.58 14.27
CA PHE A 113 8.39 3.79 13.45
C PHE A 113 7.71 4.97 14.17
N PRO A 114 8.06 5.25 15.43
CA PRO A 114 7.36 6.26 16.22
C PRO A 114 7.52 7.66 15.61
N ARG A 115 6.38 8.33 15.40
CA ARG A 115 6.31 9.73 14.98
C ARG A 115 5.10 10.38 15.63
N LYS A 116 5.31 11.40 16.46
CA LYS A 116 4.21 12.07 17.19
C LYS A 116 3.12 12.61 16.29
N TRP A 117 3.50 13.13 15.12
CA TRP A 117 2.56 13.72 14.17
C TRP A 117 1.80 12.66 13.34
N ALA A 118 2.24 11.41 13.31
CA ALA A 118 1.58 10.33 12.58
C ALA A 118 0.26 9.90 13.21
N LYS A 119 0.08 10.18 14.51
CA LYS A 119 -1.15 9.89 15.27
C LYS A 119 -1.62 8.45 15.11
N TYR A 120 -0.70 7.50 15.15
CA TYR A 120 -1.04 6.09 14.98
C TYR A 120 -2.09 5.58 15.96
N GLU A 121 -2.19 6.19 17.15
CA GLU A 121 -3.22 5.91 18.15
C GLU A 121 -4.63 6.25 17.67
N GLU A 122 -4.76 7.16 16.69
CA GLU A 122 -6.02 7.52 16.04
C GLU A 122 -6.30 6.65 14.79
N ALA A 123 -5.41 5.72 14.41
CA ALA A 123 -5.61 4.82 13.27
C ALA A 123 -6.52 3.63 13.63
N ILE A 124 -7.73 3.95 14.04
CA ILE A 124 -8.80 3.01 14.39
C ILE A 124 -10.11 3.40 13.67
N PRO A 125 -11.05 2.46 13.43
CA PRO A 125 -12.36 2.80 12.88
C PRO A 125 -13.00 3.99 13.60
N GLY A 126 -13.61 4.89 12.85
CA GLY A 126 -14.18 6.14 13.34
C GLY A 126 -13.22 7.34 13.29
N THR A 127 -11.90 7.15 13.20
CA THR A 127 -10.90 8.24 13.21
C THR A 127 -9.78 8.11 12.20
N ILE A 128 -9.78 7.04 11.40
CA ILE A 128 -8.82 6.85 10.29
C ILE A 128 -8.97 7.97 9.27
N LYS A 129 -7.82 8.47 8.80
CA LYS A 129 -7.72 9.44 7.71
C LYS A 129 -6.88 8.83 6.59
N LEU A 130 -7.42 8.77 5.38
CA LEU A 130 -6.69 8.33 4.20
C LEU A 130 -6.47 9.48 3.24
N VAL A 131 -7.44 10.39 3.14
CA VAL A 131 -7.37 11.54 2.26
C VAL A 131 -6.45 12.61 2.85
N PRO A 132 -5.41 13.03 2.11
CA PRO A 132 -4.49 14.04 2.59
C PRO A 132 -5.13 15.43 2.57
N PRO A 133 -4.58 16.42 3.31
CA PRO A 133 -5.02 17.81 3.22
C PRO A 133 -4.92 18.35 1.80
N ALA A 134 -5.84 19.27 1.44
CA ALA A 134 -5.96 19.82 0.08
C ALA A 134 -4.65 20.39 -0.49
N PHE A 135 -3.79 21.00 0.34
CA PHE A 135 -2.50 21.54 -0.09
C PHE A 135 -1.51 20.49 -0.59
N ARG A 136 -1.79 19.19 -0.39
CA ARG A 136 -0.97 18.08 -0.90
C ARG A 136 -1.39 17.60 -2.28
N PHE A 137 -2.60 17.95 -2.74
CA PHE A 137 -3.20 17.35 -3.94
C PHE A 137 -2.36 17.57 -5.19
N ASP A 138 -1.86 18.80 -5.43
CA ASP A 138 -1.06 19.10 -6.63
C ASP A 138 0.24 18.29 -6.66
N SER A 139 0.94 18.23 -5.53
CA SER A 139 2.19 17.46 -5.44
C SER A 139 1.97 15.96 -5.54
N LEU A 140 0.85 15.46 -5.01
CA LEU A 140 0.49 14.04 -5.07
C LEU A 140 0.04 13.64 -6.47
N ARG A 141 -0.69 14.53 -7.17
CA ARG A 141 -1.07 14.34 -8.58
C ARG A 141 0.16 14.23 -9.47
N ALA A 142 1.09 15.16 -9.34
CA ALA A 142 2.35 15.12 -10.12
C ALA A 142 3.15 13.84 -9.83
N ASP A 143 3.25 13.41 -8.56
CA ASP A 143 3.91 12.16 -8.17
C ASP A 143 3.19 10.93 -8.74
N TYR A 144 1.85 10.97 -8.86
CA TYR A 144 1.05 9.90 -9.46
C TYR A 144 1.25 9.82 -10.99
N GLU A 145 1.27 10.96 -11.67
CA GLU A 145 1.53 11.05 -13.11
C GLU A 145 2.95 10.55 -13.45
N ASP A 146 3.95 10.88 -12.64
CA ASP A 146 5.33 10.38 -12.76
C ASP A 146 5.42 8.85 -12.64
N MET A 147 4.44 8.21 -12.02
CA MET A 147 4.38 6.76 -11.85
C MET A 147 3.71 6.02 -13.02
N ALA A 148 3.12 6.71 -13.98
CA ALA A 148 2.35 6.10 -15.07
C ALA A 148 3.12 4.99 -15.82
N GLU A 149 4.44 5.17 -16.01
CA GLU A 149 5.31 4.15 -16.65
C GLU A 149 5.43 2.85 -15.84
N MET A 150 5.05 2.86 -14.56
CA MET A 150 5.13 1.70 -13.65
C MET A 150 3.78 0.99 -13.50
N MET A 151 2.71 1.55 -14.04
CA MET A 151 1.36 0.99 -13.95
C MET A 151 1.02 0.24 -15.24
N PHE A 152 0.54 -0.99 -15.09
CA PHE A 152 0.19 -1.85 -16.21
C PHE A 152 -1.32 -1.95 -16.39
N GLY A 153 -1.78 -1.99 -17.66
CA GLY A 153 -3.20 -2.11 -17.98
C GLY A 153 -3.97 -0.82 -17.75
N GLN A 154 -5.24 -0.95 -17.40
CA GLN A 154 -6.10 0.18 -17.07
C GLN A 154 -5.93 0.54 -15.60
N TYR A 155 -5.69 1.80 -15.32
CA TYR A 155 -5.59 2.35 -13.97
C TYR A 155 -6.45 3.61 -13.85
N PRO A 156 -6.93 3.96 -12.65
CA PRO A 156 -7.80 5.11 -12.47
C PRO A 156 -7.09 6.43 -12.76
N SER A 157 -7.83 7.47 -13.13
CA SER A 157 -7.32 8.82 -13.05
C SER A 157 -7.00 9.17 -11.59
N PHE A 158 -6.19 10.21 -11.38
CA PHE A 158 -5.90 10.66 -10.02
C PHE A 158 -7.15 11.06 -9.25
N ASP A 159 -8.11 11.70 -9.92
CA ASP A 159 -9.36 12.14 -9.30
C ASP A 159 -10.23 10.94 -8.92
N ASP A 160 -10.41 9.97 -9.82
CA ASP A 160 -11.14 8.73 -9.52
C ASP A 160 -10.49 7.94 -8.38
N LEU A 161 -9.16 7.92 -8.34
CA LEU A 161 -8.40 7.29 -7.25
C LEU A 161 -8.73 7.96 -5.91
N MET A 162 -8.69 9.30 -5.85
CA MET A 162 -8.93 10.04 -4.61
C MET A 162 -10.40 9.95 -4.15
N ASP A 163 -11.35 9.96 -5.07
CA ASP A 163 -12.76 9.75 -4.77
C ASP A 163 -13.02 8.36 -4.17
N TYR A 164 -12.34 7.35 -4.73
CA TYR A 164 -12.41 6.01 -4.17
C TYR A 164 -11.77 5.93 -2.77
N ILE A 165 -10.61 6.57 -2.58
CA ILE A 165 -9.93 6.60 -1.27
C ILE A 165 -10.80 7.29 -0.21
N GLN A 166 -11.53 8.34 -0.58
CA GLN A 166 -12.51 8.97 0.33
C GLN A 166 -13.66 8.01 0.67
N THR A 167 -14.15 7.27 -0.32
CA THR A 167 -15.19 6.25 -0.09
C THR A 167 -14.68 5.17 0.86
N LEU A 168 -13.47 4.67 0.64
CA LEU A 168 -12.84 3.66 1.46
C LEU A 168 -12.59 4.15 2.90
N GLU A 169 -12.21 5.42 3.07
CA GLU A 169 -12.08 6.06 4.39
C GLU A 169 -13.40 6.00 5.15
N ASN A 170 -14.50 6.36 4.47
CA ASN A 170 -15.84 6.31 5.07
C ASN A 170 -16.26 4.88 5.42
N GLU A 171 -15.99 3.90 4.54
CA GLU A 171 -16.29 2.48 4.80
C GLU A 171 -15.53 1.97 6.04
N ILE A 172 -14.22 2.25 6.14
CA ILE A 172 -13.41 1.82 7.28
C ILE A 172 -13.87 2.48 8.57
N ASN A 173 -14.25 3.76 8.52
CA ASN A 173 -14.71 4.48 9.68
C ASN A 173 -16.14 4.10 10.13
N ALA A 174 -16.85 3.33 9.33
CA ALA A 174 -18.16 2.77 9.65
C ALA A 174 -18.10 1.37 10.28
N LEU A 175 -16.90 0.74 10.34
CA LEU A 175 -16.68 -0.55 10.99
C LEU A 175 -16.72 -0.41 12.52
#